data_a2527c04a9d8a184b3f1f8fbcd57d481
#
_entry.id   a2527c04a9d8a184b3f1f8fbcd57d481
#
_cell.length_a   1.000
_cell.length_b   1.000
_cell.length_c   1.000
_cell.angle_alpha   90.00
_cell.angle_beta   90.00
_cell.angle_gamma   90.00
#
_symmetry.space_group_name_H-M   'P 1'
#
loop_
_entity.id
_entity.type
_entity.pdbx_description
1 polymer ?
#
loop_
_entity_poly.entity_id
_entity_poly.type
_entity_poly.pdbx_seq_one_letter_code
_entity_poly.pdbx_strand_id
1 'polypeptide(L)'
;TLRGLISADADEGGRSTLLSRRFPGGSLKIVAAKSPRNLRRHNVRILLIDEADAMEPSAEGSPITLAERRTLSFANRKIILGSTPTLLDTSNVLRSYAQSDQRVFEVPCPDCGAMTEIMWRHIEWQPDQPQTAAFRCPHCESLIDERHKAGMVEAGAWRAMRPEIEGHAGFRLNALVSTLANASWGKLAAEFVAAKGHPDQLQTFVNTILAEGWREAAEEIDEAALAARRERFGLDALPRDVLVLTAGVDVQGDRLEIVILGHGKTEFFVLSQHVIWGSPHEDHTWA
;
A
#
# COMPACT_ATOMS: atom_id res chain seq x y z
N THR A 1 29.04 0.84 20.71
CA THR A 1 27.92 1.82 20.58
C THR A 1 28.24 2.76 19.42
N LEU A 2 27.26 3.06 18.56
CA LEU A 2 27.36 3.96 17.39
C LEU A 2 27.85 5.39 17.75
N ARG A 3 27.80 5.77 19.03
CA ARG A 3 28.27 7.07 19.53
C ARG A 3 29.75 7.38 19.20
N GLY A 4 30.61 6.37 19.16
CA GLY A 4 32.05 6.56 18.81
C GLY A 4 32.32 6.65 17.31
N LEU A 5 31.31 6.35 16.46
CA LEU A 5 31.43 6.41 15.01
C LEU A 5 30.90 7.71 14.42
N ILE A 6 30.07 8.45 15.17
CA ILE A 6 29.55 9.75 14.76
C ILE A 6 30.37 10.81 15.49
N SER A 7 31.35 11.40 14.81
CA SER A 7 32.12 12.46 15.43
C SER A 7 31.21 13.63 15.77
N ALA A 8 31.21 13.99 17.06
CA ALA A 8 30.54 15.19 17.56
C ALA A 8 31.37 16.45 17.26
N ASP A 9 32.63 16.29 16.82
CA ASP A 9 33.58 17.38 16.71
C ASP A 9 33.55 18.06 15.35
N ALA A 10 33.35 19.35 15.45
CA ALA A 10 33.27 20.33 14.39
C ALA A 10 34.64 20.78 13.87
N ASP A 11 35.70 20.04 14.12
CA ASP A 11 37.05 20.41 13.68
C ASP A 11 37.47 19.63 12.43
N GLU A 12 37.69 20.38 11.38
CA GLU A 12 38.14 20.10 10.02
C GLU A 12 37.03 20.01 8.95
N GLY A 13 36.48 21.17 8.61
CA GLY A 13 35.99 21.44 7.25
C GLY A 13 34.58 20.92 6.89
N GLY A 14 33.75 20.47 7.83
CA GLY A 14 32.42 20.06 7.48
C GLY A 14 31.47 19.93 8.66
N ARG A 15 30.59 20.90 8.82
CA ARG A 15 29.55 20.91 9.88
C ARG A 15 28.61 19.71 9.77
N SER A 16 28.54 18.90 10.83
CA SER A 16 27.39 18.05 11.08
C SER A 16 26.17 18.92 11.37
N THR A 17 25.08 18.72 10.63
CA THR A 17 23.79 19.42 10.79
C THR A 17 22.69 18.42 11.10
N LEU A 18 21.48 18.87 11.40
CA LEU A 18 20.34 17.98 11.56
C LEU A 18 20.10 17.06 10.34
N LEU A 19 20.33 17.59 9.14
CA LEU A 19 20.11 16.89 7.87
C LEU A 19 21.38 16.28 7.26
N SER A 20 22.53 16.39 7.92
CA SER A 20 23.80 15.86 7.43
C SER A 20 24.68 15.42 8.60
N ARG A 21 25.12 14.18 8.57
CA ARG A 21 26.07 13.60 9.51
C ARG A 21 27.27 13.02 8.79
N ARG A 22 28.46 13.26 9.31
CA ARG A 22 29.69 12.62 8.83
C ARG A 22 30.08 11.50 9.76
N PHE A 23 30.70 10.49 9.20
CA PHE A 23 31.30 9.37 9.92
C PHE A 23 32.54 8.88 9.15
N PRO A 24 33.45 8.12 9.76
CA PRO A 24 34.63 7.59 9.07
C PRO A 24 34.21 6.78 7.83
N GLY A 25 34.71 7.21 6.66
CA GLY A 25 34.40 6.56 5.38
C GLY A 25 33.10 6.98 4.69
N GLY A 26 32.34 7.97 5.22
CA GLY A 26 31.10 8.39 4.57
C GLY A 26 30.35 9.55 5.21
N SER A 27 29.16 9.76 4.68
CA SER A 27 28.21 10.72 5.25
C SER A 27 26.79 10.26 5.04
N LEU A 28 25.90 10.58 5.99
CA LEU A 28 24.46 10.46 5.87
C LEU A 28 23.88 11.82 5.49
N LYS A 29 22.97 11.84 4.52
CA LYS A 29 22.19 13.01 4.13
C LYS A 29 20.72 12.68 4.25
N ILE A 30 19.94 13.55 4.90
CA ILE A 30 18.48 13.49 4.94
C ILE A 30 17.95 14.52 3.96
N VAL A 31 17.09 14.08 3.05
CA VAL A 31 16.56 14.90 1.95
C VAL A 31 15.05 14.74 1.92
N ALA A 32 14.33 15.86 1.88
CA ALA A 32 12.87 15.83 1.75
C ALA A 32 12.46 15.39 0.34
N ALA A 33 11.54 14.41 0.25
CA ALA A 33 11.02 13.88 -1.02
C ALA A 33 10.32 14.94 -1.88
N LYS A 34 9.67 15.93 -1.25
CA LYS A 34 8.97 17.05 -1.93
C LYS A 34 9.90 18.03 -2.67
N SER A 35 11.23 17.83 -2.60
CA SER A 35 12.20 18.73 -3.22
C SER A 35 13.01 18.00 -4.31
N PRO A 36 12.55 17.95 -5.57
CA PRO A 36 13.27 17.31 -6.68
C PRO A 36 14.70 17.85 -6.86
N ARG A 37 14.91 19.16 -6.64
CA ARG A 37 16.24 19.79 -6.66
C ARG A 37 17.21 19.16 -5.67
N ASN A 38 16.76 18.88 -4.45
CA ASN A 38 17.59 18.29 -3.42
C ASN A 38 17.88 16.82 -3.72
N LEU A 39 16.95 16.08 -4.27
CA LEU A 39 17.17 14.71 -4.72
C LEU A 39 18.23 14.62 -5.81
N ARG A 40 18.32 15.62 -6.71
CA ARG A 40 19.32 15.65 -7.81
C ARG A 40 20.75 16.00 -7.36
N ARG A 41 20.93 16.62 -6.19
CA ARG A 41 22.24 17.14 -5.74
C ARG A 41 23.21 16.07 -5.26
N HIS A 42 22.73 14.85 -5.02
CA HIS A 42 23.51 13.82 -4.36
C HIS A 42 23.51 12.53 -5.17
N ASN A 43 24.68 11.97 -5.42
CA ASN A 43 24.85 10.58 -5.84
C ASN A 43 25.21 9.76 -4.60
N VAL A 44 24.49 8.65 -4.39
CA VAL A 44 24.63 7.84 -3.19
C VAL A 44 24.72 6.36 -3.53
N ARG A 45 25.54 5.63 -2.78
CA ARG A 45 25.66 4.17 -2.92
C ARG A 45 24.53 3.45 -2.18
N ILE A 46 24.13 3.97 -1.03
CA ILE A 46 23.06 3.42 -0.20
C ILE A 46 21.95 4.47 -0.16
N LEU A 47 20.76 4.07 -0.57
CA LEU A 47 19.55 4.89 -0.57
C LEU A 47 18.56 4.27 0.41
N LEU A 48 18.11 5.07 1.36
CA LEU A 48 17.03 4.71 2.28
C LEU A 48 15.83 5.59 1.94
N ILE A 49 14.69 4.97 1.65
CA ILE A 49 13.41 5.64 1.37
C ILE A 49 12.47 5.25 2.48
N ASP A 50 12.05 6.21 3.27
CA ASP A 50 11.11 6.03 4.35
C ASP A 50 9.77 6.68 4.00
N GLU A 51 8.66 6.10 4.45
CA GLU A 51 7.30 6.54 4.17
C GLU A 51 7.02 6.68 2.65
N ALA A 52 7.38 5.64 1.88
CA ALA A 52 7.28 5.66 0.42
C ALA A 52 5.85 5.91 -0.10
N ASP A 53 4.83 5.47 0.64
CA ASP A 53 3.42 5.65 0.27
C ASP A 53 2.92 7.09 0.48
N ALA A 54 3.59 7.87 1.33
CA ALA A 54 3.31 9.29 1.50
C ALA A 54 3.98 10.18 0.44
N MET A 55 4.74 9.59 -0.51
CA MET A 55 5.47 10.33 -1.53
C MET A 55 4.61 10.55 -2.78
N GLU A 56 4.14 11.78 -2.95
CA GLU A 56 3.36 12.18 -4.12
C GLU A 56 4.25 12.46 -5.35
N PRO A 57 3.81 12.10 -6.56
CA PRO A 57 4.47 12.51 -7.80
C PRO A 57 4.56 14.03 -7.92
N SER A 58 5.65 14.51 -8.51
CA SER A 58 5.85 15.93 -8.86
C SER A 58 5.77 16.12 -10.37
N ALA A 59 5.82 17.36 -10.85
CA ALA A 59 5.93 17.67 -12.29
C ALA A 59 7.16 17.00 -12.96
N GLU A 60 8.16 16.57 -12.17
CA GLU A 60 9.35 15.86 -12.65
C GLU A 60 9.23 14.33 -12.55
N GLY A 61 8.08 13.82 -12.12
CA GLY A 61 7.80 12.41 -11.93
C GLY A 61 7.88 11.94 -10.47
N SER A 62 7.93 10.62 -10.28
CA SER A 62 7.98 9.99 -8.97
C SER A 62 9.27 10.33 -8.22
N PRO A 63 9.20 10.83 -6.97
CA PRO A 63 10.39 11.10 -6.16
C PRO A 63 11.19 9.84 -5.85
N ILE A 64 10.54 8.67 -5.75
CA ILE A 64 11.18 7.37 -5.58
C ILE A 64 12.10 7.09 -6.77
N THR A 65 11.56 7.15 -7.99
CA THR A 65 12.35 6.93 -9.22
C THR A 65 13.47 7.95 -9.36
N LEU A 66 13.20 9.22 -9.05
CA LEU A 66 14.25 10.27 -9.08
C LEU A 66 15.39 9.97 -8.10
N ALA A 67 15.08 9.48 -6.90
CA ALA A 67 16.09 9.10 -5.90
C ALA A 67 16.86 7.85 -6.33
N GLU A 68 16.22 6.83 -6.86
CA GLU A 68 16.85 5.61 -7.37
C GLU A 68 17.87 5.90 -8.47
N ARG A 69 17.58 6.86 -9.37
CA ARG A 69 18.52 7.31 -10.41
C ARG A 69 19.83 7.87 -9.83
N ARG A 70 19.84 8.33 -8.58
CA ARG A 70 21.04 8.82 -7.89
C ARG A 70 21.99 7.72 -7.41
N THR A 71 21.59 6.46 -7.51
CA THR A 71 22.43 5.31 -7.16
C THR A 71 23.12 4.67 -8.35
N LEU A 72 22.79 5.05 -9.58
CA LEU A 72 23.27 4.40 -10.81
C LEU A 72 24.79 4.43 -10.99
N SER A 73 25.48 5.40 -10.40
CA SER A 73 26.96 5.51 -10.47
C SER A 73 27.69 4.42 -9.67
N PHE A 74 26.97 3.60 -8.91
CA PHE A 74 27.57 2.60 -8.03
C PHE A 74 27.10 1.19 -8.42
N ALA A 75 28.03 0.34 -8.86
CA ALA A 75 27.74 -1.04 -9.22
C ALA A 75 27.24 -1.88 -8.02
N ASN A 76 27.71 -1.55 -6.81
CA ASN A 76 27.33 -2.21 -5.56
C ASN A 76 26.30 -1.38 -4.75
N ARG A 77 25.40 -0.69 -5.45
CA ARG A 77 24.34 0.08 -4.82
C ARG A 77 23.42 -0.78 -3.98
N LYS A 78 22.84 -0.18 -2.95
CA LYS A 78 21.77 -0.77 -2.14
C LYS A 78 20.63 0.23 -1.97
N ILE A 79 19.40 -0.22 -2.24
CA ILE A 79 18.18 0.57 -2.06
C ILE A 79 17.34 -0.15 -1.03
N ILE A 80 16.89 0.56 -0.01
CA ILE A 80 15.96 0.07 1.01
C ILE A 80 14.76 1.01 1.00
N LEU A 81 13.59 0.47 0.74
CA LEU A 81 12.33 1.19 0.72
C LEU A 81 11.41 0.60 1.79
N GLY A 82 10.84 1.47 2.62
CA GLY A 82 9.91 1.09 3.66
C GLY A 82 8.73 2.05 3.73
N SER A 83 7.58 1.53 4.10
CA SER A 83 6.37 2.30 4.39
C SER A 83 5.32 1.43 5.05
N THR A 84 4.42 2.05 5.77
CA THR A 84 3.08 1.51 6.01
C THR A 84 2.30 1.61 4.70
N PRO A 85 1.64 0.52 4.24
CA PRO A 85 0.82 0.59 3.02
C PRO A 85 -0.40 1.49 3.22
N THR A 86 -0.86 2.10 2.15
CA THR A 86 -2.07 2.93 2.12
C THR A 86 -3.19 2.24 1.32
N LEU A 87 -3.58 2.77 0.18
CA LEU A 87 -4.57 2.14 -0.69
C LEU A 87 -3.94 0.97 -1.47
N LEU A 88 -4.67 -0.14 -1.58
CA LEU A 88 -4.17 -1.37 -2.20
C LEU A 88 -3.63 -1.14 -3.63
N ASP A 89 -4.37 -0.38 -4.44
CA ASP A 89 -4.09 -0.23 -5.87
C ASP A 89 -2.99 0.80 -6.17
N THR A 90 -2.76 1.75 -5.26
CA THR A 90 -1.81 2.86 -5.47
C THR A 90 -0.56 2.80 -4.60
N SER A 91 -0.52 1.92 -3.61
CA SER A 91 0.60 1.78 -2.68
C SER A 91 1.93 1.47 -3.38
N ASN A 92 2.92 2.32 -3.15
CA ASN A 92 4.28 2.13 -3.67
C ASN A 92 4.99 0.94 -3.00
N VAL A 93 4.81 0.78 -1.67
CA VAL A 93 5.46 -0.30 -0.93
C VAL A 93 4.87 -1.66 -1.31
N LEU A 94 3.54 -1.75 -1.49
CA LEU A 94 2.90 -3.01 -1.93
C LEU A 94 3.30 -3.38 -3.35
N ARG A 95 3.39 -2.41 -4.25
CA ARG A 95 3.88 -2.62 -5.63
C ARG A 95 5.32 -3.12 -5.63
N SER A 96 6.20 -2.52 -4.81
CA SER A 96 7.58 -2.98 -4.67
C SER A 96 7.65 -4.38 -4.07
N TYR A 97 6.85 -4.67 -3.03
CA TYR A 97 6.76 -5.99 -2.43
C TYR A 97 6.27 -7.05 -3.44
N ALA A 98 5.26 -6.74 -4.24
CA ALA A 98 4.75 -7.64 -5.27
C ALA A 98 5.79 -8.05 -6.33
N GLN A 99 6.80 -7.20 -6.57
CA GLN A 99 7.91 -7.45 -7.50
C GLN A 99 9.11 -8.16 -6.85
N SER A 100 9.08 -8.39 -5.54
CA SER A 100 10.16 -8.99 -4.75
C SER A 100 9.99 -10.50 -4.57
N ASP A 101 10.90 -11.12 -3.81
CA ASP A 101 10.79 -12.51 -3.37
C ASP A 101 9.69 -12.74 -2.30
N GLN A 102 8.99 -11.69 -1.87
CA GLN A 102 7.78 -11.71 -1.04
C GLN A 102 7.94 -12.51 0.26
N ARG A 103 8.91 -12.16 1.08
CA ARG A 103 9.12 -12.85 2.36
C ARG A 103 8.01 -12.54 3.35
N VAL A 104 7.50 -13.59 3.95
CA VAL A 104 6.59 -13.57 5.08
C VAL A 104 7.30 -14.08 6.33
N PHE A 105 6.93 -13.53 7.49
CA PHE A 105 7.48 -13.99 8.75
C PHE A 105 6.58 -15.07 9.33
N GLU A 106 7.12 -16.29 9.46
CA GLU A 106 6.41 -17.44 10.00
C GLU A 106 6.93 -17.79 11.38
N VAL A 107 6.02 -18.25 12.22
CA VAL A 107 6.32 -18.69 13.59
C VAL A 107 5.88 -20.14 13.77
N PRO A 108 6.59 -20.95 14.58
CA PRO A 108 6.16 -22.32 14.86
C PRO A 108 4.97 -22.33 15.81
N CYS A 109 3.98 -23.18 15.54
CA CYS A 109 2.94 -23.48 16.48
C CYS A 109 3.53 -24.28 17.67
N PRO A 110 3.28 -23.89 18.94
CA PRO A 110 3.83 -24.61 20.09
C PRO A 110 3.30 -26.04 20.24
N ASP A 111 2.11 -26.34 19.70
CA ASP A 111 1.48 -27.66 19.84
C ASP A 111 1.86 -28.63 18.72
N CYS A 112 1.89 -28.17 17.45
CA CYS A 112 2.16 -29.06 16.31
C CYS A 112 3.49 -28.76 15.60
N GLY A 113 4.19 -27.69 15.93
CA GLY A 113 5.46 -27.29 15.31
C GLY A 113 5.34 -26.72 13.88
N ALA A 114 4.15 -26.68 13.28
CA ALA A 114 3.96 -26.17 11.93
C ALA A 114 4.26 -24.66 11.87
N MET A 115 5.07 -24.28 10.86
CA MET A 115 5.40 -22.88 10.60
C MET A 115 4.23 -22.19 9.90
N THR A 116 3.82 -21.02 10.39
CA THR A 116 2.72 -20.25 9.80
C THR A 116 2.85 -18.75 10.02
N GLU A 117 2.41 -17.94 9.07
CA GLU A 117 2.23 -16.51 9.27
C GLU A 117 0.99 -16.28 10.14
N ILE A 118 1.12 -15.49 11.22
CA ILE A 118 -0.05 -15.07 12.00
C ILE A 118 -0.79 -14.00 11.20
N MET A 119 -2.00 -14.31 10.77
CA MET A 119 -2.91 -13.39 10.05
C MET A 119 -4.10 -13.06 10.93
N TRP A 120 -4.75 -11.92 10.64
CA TRP A 120 -5.89 -11.46 11.42
C TRP A 120 -7.01 -12.51 11.52
N ARG A 121 -7.31 -13.24 10.46
CA ARG A 121 -8.30 -14.33 10.43
C ARG A 121 -7.99 -15.50 11.38
N HIS A 122 -6.79 -15.57 11.92
CA HIS A 122 -6.36 -16.59 12.88
C HIS A 122 -6.52 -16.12 14.34
N ILE A 123 -6.93 -14.84 14.55
CA ILE A 123 -7.14 -14.29 15.89
C ILE A 123 -8.62 -14.43 16.24
N GLU A 124 -8.89 -15.18 17.27
CA GLU A 124 -10.25 -15.45 17.77
C GLU A 124 -10.41 -15.00 19.21
N TRP A 125 -11.60 -14.52 19.56
CA TRP A 125 -11.95 -14.14 20.91
C TRP A 125 -13.41 -14.46 21.21
N GLN A 126 -13.77 -14.52 22.50
CA GLN A 126 -15.15 -14.71 22.91
C GLN A 126 -15.98 -13.45 22.59
N PRO A 127 -17.27 -13.60 22.21
CA PRO A 127 -18.16 -12.48 21.99
C PRO A 127 -18.09 -11.46 23.13
N ASP A 128 -17.94 -10.17 22.78
CA ASP A 128 -17.85 -9.04 23.70
C ASP A 128 -16.67 -9.09 24.72
N GLN A 129 -15.73 -10.01 24.52
CA GLN A 129 -14.57 -10.19 25.38
C GLN A 129 -13.25 -10.20 24.58
N PRO A 130 -12.87 -9.09 23.91
CA PRO A 130 -11.66 -9.03 23.06
C PRO A 130 -10.38 -9.34 23.82
N GLN A 131 -10.36 -9.13 25.15
CA GLN A 131 -9.21 -9.48 26.00
C GLN A 131 -8.93 -10.99 26.03
N THR A 132 -9.86 -11.85 25.60
CA THR A 132 -9.68 -13.31 25.49
C THR A 132 -9.04 -13.74 24.16
N ALA A 133 -8.57 -12.78 23.35
CA ALA A 133 -8.03 -13.08 22.04
C ALA A 133 -6.85 -14.05 22.10
N ALA A 134 -6.91 -15.06 21.27
CA ALA A 134 -5.91 -16.11 21.12
C ALA A 134 -5.67 -16.39 19.63
N PHE A 135 -4.52 -16.95 19.31
CA PHE A 135 -4.19 -17.40 17.95
C PHE A 135 -4.69 -18.83 17.73
N ARG A 136 -5.53 -19.02 16.73
CA ARG A 136 -5.91 -20.36 16.25
C ARG A 136 -4.94 -20.83 15.19
N CYS A 137 -4.25 -21.92 15.47
CA CYS A 137 -3.34 -22.53 14.50
C CYS A 137 -4.13 -23.10 13.31
N PRO A 138 -3.83 -22.70 12.05
CA PRO A 138 -4.53 -23.20 10.88
C PRO A 138 -4.23 -24.68 10.54
N HIS A 139 -3.25 -25.30 11.19
CA HIS A 139 -2.83 -26.68 10.93
C HIS A 139 -3.43 -27.69 11.91
N CYS A 140 -3.46 -27.36 13.21
CA CYS A 140 -3.96 -28.28 14.26
C CYS A 140 -5.17 -27.74 15.01
N GLU A 141 -5.65 -26.53 14.67
CA GLU A 141 -6.81 -25.86 15.26
C GLU A 141 -6.69 -25.56 16.76
N SER A 142 -5.52 -25.77 17.36
CA SER A 142 -5.27 -25.40 18.77
C SER A 142 -5.38 -23.90 18.96
N LEU A 143 -6.00 -23.48 20.07
CA LEU A 143 -6.01 -22.10 20.54
C LEU A 143 -4.78 -21.83 21.38
N ILE A 144 -3.93 -20.94 20.88
CA ILE A 144 -2.65 -20.59 21.49
C ILE A 144 -2.80 -19.25 22.22
N ASP A 145 -2.56 -19.28 23.51
CA ASP A 145 -2.60 -18.12 24.38
C ASP A 145 -1.45 -17.13 24.11
N GLU A 146 -1.68 -15.84 24.34
CA GLU A 146 -0.72 -14.74 24.16
C GLU A 146 0.65 -15.00 24.83
N ARG A 147 0.70 -15.70 25.97
CA ARG A 147 1.95 -16.02 26.69
C ARG A 147 2.96 -16.78 25.83
N HIS A 148 2.52 -17.52 24.83
CA HIS A 148 3.38 -18.29 23.93
C HIS A 148 3.98 -17.42 22.80
N LYS A 149 3.41 -16.24 22.53
CA LYS A 149 3.77 -15.37 21.41
C LYS A 149 5.26 -15.01 21.38
N ALA A 150 5.83 -14.65 22.53
CA ALA A 150 7.24 -14.28 22.59
C ALA A 150 8.16 -15.43 22.14
N GLY A 151 7.93 -16.65 22.63
CA GLY A 151 8.70 -17.82 22.22
C GLY A 151 8.46 -18.21 20.75
N MET A 152 7.23 -18.10 20.27
CA MET A 152 6.93 -18.31 18.86
C MET A 152 7.68 -17.33 17.95
N VAL A 153 7.69 -16.06 18.32
CA VAL A 153 8.37 -15.00 17.54
C VAL A 153 9.90 -15.16 17.60
N GLU A 154 10.46 -15.51 18.75
CA GLU A 154 11.89 -15.79 18.90
C GLU A 154 12.35 -16.96 18.01
N ALA A 155 11.52 -17.99 17.87
CA ALA A 155 11.76 -19.14 17.01
C ALA A 155 11.28 -18.93 15.54
N GLY A 156 10.79 -17.74 15.23
CA GLY A 156 10.26 -17.42 13.90
C GLY A 156 11.34 -17.29 12.83
N ALA A 157 10.93 -17.44 11.58
CA ALA A 157 11.83 -17.35 10.43
C ALA A 157 11.14 -16.68 9.23
N TRP A 158 11.96 -16.05 8.39
CA TRP A 158 11.51 -15.50 7.11
C TRP A 158 11.49 -16.58 6.03
N ARG A 159 10.37 -16.69 5.32
CA ARG A 159 10.24 -17.57 4.16
C ARG A 159 9.89 -16.76 2.91
N ALA A 160 10.70 -16.92 1.87
CA ALA A 160 10.41 -16.33 0.55
C ALA A 160 9.27 -17.14 -0.11
N MET A 161 8.23 -16.42 -0.55
CA MET A 161 7.11 -16.99 -1.30
C MET A 161 7.44 -17.15 -2.79
N ARG A 162 8.40 -16.33 -3.26
CA ARG A 162 8.89 -16.32 -4.64
C ARG A 162 10.40 -16.38 -4.68
N PRO A 163 11.01 -17.52 -4.27
CA PRO A 163 12.46 -17.66 -4.15
C PRO A 163 13.19 -17.57 -5.50
N GLU A 164 12.48 -17.66 -6.61
CA GLU A 164 13.00 -17.46 -7.97
C GLU A 164 13.36 -16.01 -8.28
N ILE A 165 12.89 -15.04 -7.50
CA ILE A 165 13.21 -13.62 -7.68
C ILE A 165 14.52 -13.31 -6.96
N GLU A 166 15.55 -13.05 -7.74
CA GLU A 166 16.87 -12.68 -7.23
C GLU A 166 17.07 -11.16 -7.20
N GLY A 167 17.86 -10.70 -6.24
CA GLY A 167 18.29 -9.29 -6.16
C GLY A 167 17.25 -8.31 -5.60
N HIS A 168 16.01 -8.76 -5.35
CA HIS A 168 14.96 -7.95 -4.74
C HIS A 168 14.30 -8.71 -3.59
N ALA A 169 14.76 -8.46 -2.36
CA ALA A 169 14.16 -9.03 -1.16
C ALA A 169 13.07 -8.09 -0.61
N GLY A 170 11.85 -8.60 -0.47
CA GLY A 170 10.72 -7.89 0.13
C GLY A 170 10.29 -8.55 1.45
N PHE A 171 9.98 -7.75 2.46
CA PHE A 171 9.60 -8.21 3.79
C PHE A 171 8.27 -7.61 4.18
N ARG A 172 7.30 -8.44 4.55
CA ARG A 172 6.03 -7.99 5.12
C ARG A 172 5.95 -8.45 6.58
N LEU A 173 5.63 -7.52 7.46
CA LEU A 173 5.48 -7.79 8.88
C LEU A 173 4.26 -7.04 9.42
N ASN A 174 3.35 -7.73 10.08
CA ASN A 174 2.20 -7.13 10.76
C ASN A 174 2.43 -7.03 12.28
N ALA A 175 1.59 -6.29 12.99
CA ALA A 175 1.73 -6.09 14.42
C ALA A 175 1.34 -7.32 15.26
N LEU A 176 0.76 -8.37 14.65
CA LEU A 176 0.35 -9.57 15.39
C LEU A 176 1.53 -10.36 15.97
N VAL A 177 2.72 -10.18 15.40
CA VAL A 177 3.98 -10.76 15.91
C VAL A 177 4.74 -9.83 16.86
N SER A 178 4.23 -8.62 17.12
CA SER A 178 4.87 -7.69 18.05
C SER A 178 4.78 -8.20 19.49
N THR A 179 5.90 -8.24 20.18
CA THR A 179 6.00 -8.64 21.61
C THR A 179 5.83 -7.47 22.57
N LEU A 180 5.52 -6.27 22.04
CA LEU A 180 5.27 -5.09 22.86
C LEU A 180 3.92 -5.21 23.59
N ALA A 181 3.89 -4.80 24.85
CA ALA A 181 2.70 -4.89 25.70
C ALA A 181 1.47 -4.14 25.15
N ASN A 182 1.69 -3.15 24.29
CA ASN A 182 0.59 -2.41 23.63
C ASN A 182 0.06 -3.09 22.36
N ALA A 183 0.75 -4.11 21.86
CA ALA A 183 0.36 -4.89 20.69
C ALA A 183 -0.02 -6.33 21.06
N SER A 184 -0.54 -6.56 22.28
CA SER A 184 -1.12 -7.87 22.63
C SER A 184 -2.37 -8.15 21.79
N TRP A 185 -2.62 -9.42 21.47
CA TRP A 185 -3.77 -9.81 20.65
C TRP A 185 -5.08 -9.30 21.22
N GLY A 186 -5.24 -9.31 22.56
CA GLY A 186 -6.42 -8.78 23.22
C GLY A 186 -6.61 -7.28 23.03
N LYS A 187 -5.53 -6.49 23.05
CA LYS A 187 -5.61 -5.04 22.78
C LYS A 187 -5.91 -4.76 21.31
N LEU A 188 -5.27 -5.49 20.40
CA LEU A 188 -5.55 -5.36 18.98
C LEU A 188 -6.97 -5.78 18.63
N ALA A 189 -7.51 -6.82 19.27
CA ALA A 189 -8.90 -7.22 19.13
C ALA A 189 -9.87 -6.13 19.64
N ALA A 190 -9.56 -5.50 20.77
CA ALA A 190 -10.36 -4.39 21.31
C ALA A 190 -10.34 -3.18 20.38
N GLU A 191 -9.18 -2.84 19.82
CA GLU A 191 -9.02 -1.76 18.84
C GLU A 191 -9.86 -2.04 17.57
N PHE A 192 -9.80 -3.26 17.04
CA PHE A 192 -10.62 -3.68 15.90
C PHE A 192 -12.11 -3.56 16.19
N VAL A 193 -12.58 -4.03 17.37
CA VAL A 193 -13.98 -3.94 17.76
C VAL A 193 -14.46 -2.49 17.81
N ALA A 194 -13.61 -1.58 18.28
CA ALA A 194 -13.92 -0.15 18.28
C ALA A 194 -13.91 0.45 16.87
N ALA A 195 -12.99 0.01 16.00
CA ALA A 195 -12.80 0.55 14.66
C ALA A 195 -13.82 0.03 13.62
N LYS A 196 -14.32 -1.20 13.77
CA LYS A 196 -15.13 -1.90 12.73
C LYS A 196 -16.37 -1.15 12.26
N GLY A 197 -16.91 -0.24 13.07
CA GLY A 197 -18.08 0.61 12.71
C GLY A 197 -17.72 1.93 12.04
N HIS A 198 -16.43 2.23 11.89
CA HIS A 198 -15.92 3.50 11.39
C HIS A 198 -14.89 3.24 10.27
N PRO A 199 -15.26 3.46 8.98
CA PRO A 199 -14.41 3.10 7.84
C PRO A 199 -12.98 3.67 7.90
N ASP A 200 -12.83 4.92 8.32
CA ASP A 200 -11.55 5.60 8.48
C ASP A 200 -10.65 4.96 9.56
N GLN A 201 -11.25 4.58 10.69
CA GLN A 201 -10.55 3.89 11.77
C GLN A 201 -10.21 2.46 11.36
N LEU A 202 -11.10 1.77 10.68
CA LEU A 202 -10.87 0.44 10.16
C LEU A 202 -9.75 0.45 9.09
N GLN A 203 -9.74 1.44 8.21
CA GLN A 203 -8.64 1.64 7.27
C GLN A 203 -7.31 1.81 8.01
N THR A 204 -7.28 2.66 9.04
CA THR A 204 -6.08 2.86 9.86
C THR A 204 -5.62 1.54 10.47
N PHE A 205 -6.52 0.75 11.05
CA PHE A 205 -6.20 -0.56 11.61
C PHE A 205 -5.62 -1.51 10.55
N VAL A 206 -6.26 -1.64 9.40
CA VAL A 206 -5.80 -2.51 8.30
C VAL A 206 -4.40 -2.09 7.83
N ASN A 207 -4.19 -0.81 7.59
CA ASN A 207 -2.92 -0.31 7.08
C ASN A 207 -1.80 -0.43 8.12
N THR A 208 -2.03 -0.04 9.38
CA THR A 208 -0.96 0.11 10.38
C THR A 208 -0.74 -1.16 11.23
N ILE A 209 -1.78 -1.91 11.52
CA ILE A 209 -1.70 -3.13 12.35
C ILE A 209 -1.49 -4.37 11.49
N LEU A 210 -2.26 -4.50 10.40
CA LEU A 210 -2.17 -5.68 9.53
C LEU A 210 -1.11 -5.55 8.43
N ALA A 211 -0.57 -4.34 8.21
CA ALA A 211 0.34 -4.02 7.11
C ALA A 211 -0.24 -4.44 5.74
N GLU A 212 -1.53 -4.18 5.56
CA GLU A 212 -2.31 -4.49 4.36
C GLU A 212 -2.80 -3.20 3.70
N GLY A 213 -2.93 -3.21 2.36
CA GLY A 213 -3.52 -2.10 1.63
C GLY A 213 -5.02 -2.04 1.85
N TRP A 214 -5.52 -0.84 2.15
CA TRP A 214 -6.96 -0.60 2.22
C TRP A 214 -7.57 -0.63 0.83
N ARG A 215 -8.65 -1.37 0.69
CA ARG A 215 -9.53 -1.25 -0.47
C ARG A 215 -10.75 -0.46 -0.01
N GLU A 216 -10.96 0.71 -0.59
CA GLU A 216 -12.26 1.35 -0.45
C GLU A 216 -13.29 0.33 -0.89
N ALA A 217 -14.31 0.11 -0.07
CA ALA A 217 -15.49 -0.61 -0.50
C ALA A 217 -16.15 0.28 -1.59
N ALA A 218 -15.61 0.25 -2.81
CA ALA A 218 -16.46 0.45 -3.95
C ALA A 218 -17.59 -0.56 -3.73
N GLU A 219 -18.82 -0.10 -3.72
CA GLU A 219 -19.94 -1.00 -3.90
C GLU A 219 -19.49 -1.94 -5.03
N GLU A 220 -19.31 -3.22 -4.72
CA GLU A 220 -19.07 -4.21 -5.76
C GLU A 220 -20.31 -4.12 -6.65
N ILE A 221 -20.16 -3.32 -7.71
CA ILE A 221 -21.20 -3.26 -8.73
C ILE A 221 -21.20 -4.66 -9.29
N ASP A 222 -22.23 -5.42 -8.94
CA ASP A 222 -22.46 -6.73 -9.53
C ASP A 222 -22.75 -6.51 -11.02
N GLU A 223 -21.68 -6.54 -11.81
CA GLU A 223 -21.72 -6.33 -13.26
C GLU A 223 -22.69 -7.34 -13.90
N ALA A 224 -22.78 -8.56 -13.38
CA ALA A 224 -23.68 -9.58 -13.88
C ALA A 224 -25.14 -9.22 -13.59
N ALA A 225 -25.44 -8.71 -12.40
CA ALA A 225 -26.78 -8.23 -12.04
C ALA A 225 -27.17 -6.99 -12.84
N LEU A 226 -26.22 -6.06 -13.10
CA LEU A 226 -26.48 -4.91 -13.97
C LEU A 226 -26.67 -5.33 -15.43
N ALA A 227 -25.85 -6.23 -15.95
CA ALA A 227 -25.99 -6.76 -17.31
C ALA A 227 -27.33 -7.50 -17.51
N ALA A 228 -27.78 -8.25 -16.50
CA ALA A 228 -29.08 -8.94 -16.54
C ALA A 228 -30.27 -7.97 -16.55
N ARG A 229 -30.11 -6.75 -16.02
CA ARG A 229 -31.14 -5.70 -16.00
C ARG A 229 -31.08 -4.78 -17.22
N ARG A 230 -30.10 -5.00 -18.12
CA ARG A 230 -29.93 -4.17 -19.33
C ARG A 230 -31.14 -4.30 -20.24
N GLU A 231 -31.76 -3.19 -20.59
CA GLU A 231 -32.81 -3.08 -21.57
C GLU A 231 -32.26 -2.84 -22.98
N ARG A 232 -33.04 -3.22 -24.00
CA ARG A 232 -32.64 -3.05 -25.41
C ARG A 232 -33.09 -1.69 -25.92
N PHE A 233 -32.36 -0.64 -25.63
CA PHE A 233 -32.52 0.68 -26.21
C PHE A 233 -31.14 1.32 -26.44
N GLY A 234 -31.11 2.43 -27.17
CA GLY A 234 -29.89 3.17 -27.50
C GLY A 234 -30.21 4.34 -28.41
N LEU A 235 -29.19 4.94 -29.04
CA LEU A 235 -29.36 6.06 -29.98
C LEU A 235 -30.20 5.66 -31.20
N ASP A 236 -30.07 4.39 -31.64
CA ASP A 236 -30.82 3.89 -32.80
C ASP A 236 -32.27 3.48 -32.46
N ALA A 237 -32.57 3.35 -31.19
CA ALA A 237 -33.89 2.96 -30.70
C ALA A 237 -34.21 3.70 -29.39
N LEU A 238 -34.50 5.00 -29.52
CA LEU A 238 -34.78 5.84 -28.36
C LEU A 238 -36.08 5.41 -27.67
N PRO A 239 -36.09 5.29 -26.33
CA PRO A 239 -37.31 5.12 -25.55
C PRO A 239 -38.30 6.29 -25.82
N ARG A 240 -39.59 5.96 -25.88
CA ARG A 240 -40.62 6.96 -26.17
C ARG A 240 -40.72 8.09 -25.15
N ASP A 241 -40.27 7.84 -23.94
CA ASP A 241 -40.34 8.78 -22.81
C ASP A 241 -39.14 9.74 -22.76
N VAL A 242 -38.16 9.60 -23.68
CA VAL A 242 -37.05 10.54 -23.80
C VAL A 242 -37.52 11.85 -24.40
N LEU A 243 -37.38 12.93 -23.65
CA LEU A 243 -37.77 14.29 -24.04
C LEU A 243 -36.58 15.16 -24.41
N VAL A 244 -35.43 14.93 -23.79
CA VAL A 244 -34.21 15.72 -24.00
C VAL A 244 -33.00 14.78 -24.01
N LEU A 245 -32.02 15.08 -24.83
CA LEU A 245 -30.71 14.43 -24.85
C LEU A 245 -29.66 15.37 -24.29
N THR A 246 -28.75 14.79 -23.49
CA THR A 246 -27.55 15.47 -23.05
C THR A 246 -26.32 14.58 -23.29
N ALA A 247 -25.18 15.20 -23.56
CA ALA A 247 -23.92 14.52 -23.66
C ALA A 247 -22.96 15.08 -22.59
N GLY A 248 -22.39 14.21 -21.79
CA GLY A 248 -21.26 14.52 -20.91
C GLY A 248 -19.97 14.07 -21.57
N VAL A 249 -18.96 14.95 -21.61
CA VAL A 249 -17.64 14.63 -22.15
C VAL A 249 -16.62 14.81 -21.04
N ASP A 250 -15.92 13.73 -20.70
CA ASP A 250 -14.72 13.76 -19.84
C ASP A 250 -13.47 13.78 -20.72
N VAL A 251 -12.62 14.80 -20.49
CA VAL A 251 -11.42 15.04 -21.29
C VAL A 251 -10.20 14.55 -20.50
N GLN A 252 -9.61 13.44 -20.95
CA GLN A 252 -8.38 12.88 -20.42
C GLN A 252 -7.17 13.31 -21.27
N GLY A 253 -5.95 13.04 -20.81
CA GLY A 253 -4.74 13.43 -21.54
C GLY A 253 -4.53 12.69 -22.88
N ASP A 254 -5.19 11.56 -23.06
CA ASP A 254 -5.02 10.62 -24.19
C ASP A 254 -6.33 10.18 -24.84
N ARG A 255 -7.48 10.64 -24.34
CA ARG A 255 -8.81 10.26 -24.85
C ARG A 255 -9.93 11.20 -24.41
N LEU A 256 -11.07 11.07 -25.08
CA LEU A 256 -12.35 11.61 -24.64
C LEU A 256 -13.27 10.45 -24.26
N GLU A 257 -13.95 10.56 -23.12
CA GLU A 257 -15.01 9.65 -22.73
C GLU A 257 -16.34 10.38 -22.79
N ILE A 258 -17.26 9.87 -23.59
CA ILE A 258 -18.53 10.52 -23.89
C ILE A 258 -19.67 9.63 -23.44
N VAL A 259 -20.57 10.16 -22.62
CA VAL A 259 -21.79 9.48 -22.22
C VAL A 259 -22.99 10.28 -22.71
N ILE A 260 -23.91 9.62 -23.42
CA ILE A 260 -25.15 10.24 -23.90
C ILE A 260 -26.32 9.75 -23.06
N LEU A 261 -27.03 10.69 -22.46
CA LEU A 261 -28.20 10.45 -21.62
C LEU A 261 -29.47 10.97 -22.28
N GLY A 262 -30.52 10.15 -22.25
CA GLY A 262 -31.89 10.57 -22.51
C GLY A 262 -32.61 10.89 -21.19
N HIS A 263 -33.29 12.02 -21.14
CA HIS A 263 -34.05 12.44 -19.95
C HIS A 263 -35.56 12.36 -20.24
N GLY A 264 -36.25 11.61 -19.42
CA GLY A 264 -37.72 11.58 -19.34
C GLY A 264 -38.25 12.48 -18.24
N LYS A 265 -39.52 12.38 -17.91
CA LYS A 265 -40.15 13.16 -16.82
C LYS A 265 -39.72 12.68 -15.42
N THR A 266 -39.53 11.39 -15.26
CA THR A 266 -39.31 10.74 -13.96
C THR A 266 -38.06 9.85 -13.96
N GLU A 267 -37.42 9.62 -15.09
CA GLU A 267 -36.31 8.70 -15.27
C GLU A 267 -35.31 9.21 -16.32
N PHE A 268 -34.13 8.65 -16.30
CA PHE A 268 -33.10 8.90 -17.34
C PHE A 268 -32.59 7.57 -17.89
N PHE A 269 -32.12 7.61 -19.13
CA PHE A 269 -31.66 6.46 -19.89
C PHE A 269 -30.21 6.69 -20.31
N VAL A 270 -29.31 5.73 -20.01
CA VAL A 270 -27.95 5.73 -20.57
C VAL A 270 -28.04 5.15 -21.96
N LEU A 271 -27.97 5.99 -22.98
CA LEU A 271 -28.20 5.61 -24.37
C LEU A 271 -26.96 5.08 -25.06
N SER A 272 -25.80 5.66 -24.78
CA SER A 272 -24.52 5.19 -25.30
C SER A 272 -23.34 5.71 -24.50
N GLN A 273 -22.22 4.98 -24.60
CA GLN A 273 -20.91 5.41 -24.12
C GLN A 273 -19.90 5.20 -25.24
N HIS A 274 -19.05 6.20 -25.47
CA HIS A 274 -17.99 6.17 -26.47
C HIS A 274 -16.67 6.56 -25.84
N VAL A 275 -15.60 5.91 -26.28
CA VAL A 275 -14.23 6.27 -25.94
C VAL A 275 -13.51 6.58 -27.25
N ILE A 276 -13.07 7.82 -27.39
CA ILE A 276 -12.31 8.28 -28.56
C ILE A 276 -10.87 8.47 -28.13
N TRP A 277 -9.99 7.62 -28.63
CA TRP A 277 -8.56 7.68 -28.33
C TRP A 277 -7.86 8.74 -29.20
N GLY A 278 -7.07 9.61 -28.57
CA GLY A 278 -6.31 10.66 -29.20
C GLY A 278 -6.03 11.81 -28.25
N SER A 279 -5.08 12.66 -28.62
CA SER A 279 -4.79 13.87 -27.84
C SER A 279 -5.95 14.87 -27.96
N PRO A 280 -6.50 15.39 -26.85
CA PRO A 280 -7.57 16.40 -26.90
C PRO A 280 -7.12 17.75 -27.49
N HIS A 281 -5.82 17.90 -27.77
CA HIS A 281 -5.27 19.09 -28.45
C HIS A 281 -5.21 18.94 -29.97
N GLU A 282 -5.64 17.81 -30.51
CA GLU A 282 -5.64 17.52 -31.94
C GLU A 282 -7.06 17.52 -32.48
N ASP A 283 -7.30 18.29 -33.54
CA ASP A 283 -8.64 18.52 -34.12
C ASP A 283 -9.33 17.20 -34.53
N HIS A 284 -8.59 16.21 -35.00
CA HIS A 284 -9.16 14.91 -35.40
C HIS A 284 -9.77 14.11 -34.24
N THR A 285 -9.38 14.38 -32.98
CA THR A 285 -9.95 13.74 -31.79
C THR A 285 -11.38 14.23 -31.53
N TRP A 286 -11.73 15.43 -32.04
CA TRP A 286 -13.06 16.04 -31.90
C TRP A 286 -13.95 15.92 -33.16
N ALA A 287 -13.42 15.41 -34.23
CA ALA A 287 -14.13 15.23 -35.50
C ALA A 287 -14.85 13.88 -35.60
#